data_e45d60c63a2c8f0821c62d914a97953f
#
_entry.id   e45d60c63a2c8f0821c62d914a97953f
#
_cell.length_a   1.000
_cell.length_b   1.000
_cell.length_c   1.000
_cell.angle_alpha   90.00
_cell.angle_beta   90.00
_cell.angle_gamma   90.00
#
_symmetry.space_group_name_H-M   'P 1'
#
loop_
_entity.id
_entity.type
_entity.pdbx_description
1 polymer ?
#
loop_
_entity_poly.entity_id
_entity_poly.type
_entity_poly.pdbx_seq_one_letter_code
_entity_poly.pdbx_strand_id
1 'polypeptide(L)'
;MTPDYHKHYSKSLERDMEYKVYGTQGHPVLVFPSQDGRFYDWEDFGMVGELTPLIDEGSIRLICVDGIDTETWSQSGGDEHARIIRHEQWFHYVTDELMPAVRLTADEKFWVTGCSMGGYHAANFFFRRPDLFDTLLSLSGLYGAGFFFPNYHDPLIYDNSPLDFLRGMPKDHPYMQTYRRRRIVLCVGQGAWEG
;
A
#
# COMPACT_ATOMS: atom_id res chain seq x y z
N MET A 1 -4.46 10.48 -21.56
CA MET A 1 -3.59 11.09 -20.52
C MET A 1 -2.21 10.46 -20.58
N THR A 2 -1.12 11.25 -20.51
CA THR A 2 0.26 10.74 -20.47
C THR A 2 0.68 10.68 -19.01
N PRO A 3 1.13 9.51 -18.49
CA PRO A 3 1.63 9.41 -17.12
C PRO A 3 2.95 10.16 -16.97
N ASP A 4 3.18 10.69 -15.79
CA ASP A 4 4.48 11.24 -15.40
C ASP A 4 5.29 10.11 -14.71
N TYR A 5 6.34 9.66 -15.38
CA TYR A 5 7.22 8.60 -14.90
C TYR A 5 8.39 9.17 -14.12
N HIS A 6 8.65 8.60 -12.97
CA HIS A 6 9.72 8.99 -12.07
C HIS A 6 10.62 7.81 -11.70
N LYS A 7 11.90 8.11 -11.58
CA LYS A 7 12.90 7.21 -11.03
C LYS A 7 13.82 8.03 -10.13
N HIS A 8 13.96 7.59 -8.87
CA HIS A 8 14.83 8.28 -7.92
C HIS A 8 15.50 7.29 -6.96
N TYR A 9 16.64 7.69 -6.42
CA TYR A 9 17.36 6.88 -5.44
C TYR A 9 16.66 6.91 -4.09
N SER A 10 16.33 5.73 -3.57
CA SER A 10 15.84 5.56 -2.20
C SER A 10 17.00 5.32 -1.24
N LYS A 11 17.05 6.11 -0.19
CA LYS A 11 18.03 5.93 0.90
C LYS A 11 17.68 4.71 1.76
N SER A 12 16.39 4.48 2.02
CA SER A 12 15.93 3.35 2.82
C SER A 12 16.20 2.01 2.15
N LEU A 13 16.10 1.95 0.82
CA LEU A 13 16.31 0.72 0.04
C LEU A 13 17.70 0.62 -0.58
N GLU A 14 18.49 1.71 -0.55
CA GLU A 14 19.84 1.83 -1.14
C GLU A 14 19.87 1.50 -2.64
N ARG A 15 18.80 1.88 -3.35
CA ARG A 15 18.67 1.67 -4.80
C ARG A 15 17.70 2.65 -5.44
N ASP A 16 17.68 2.67 -6.77
CA ASP A 16 16.67 3.38 -7.53
C ASP A 16 15.30 2.71 -7.41
N MET A 17 14.28 3.51 -7.16
CA MET A 17 12.88 3.11 -7.16
C MET A 17 12.11 3.87 -8.22
N GLU A 18 11.08 3.24 -8.74
CA GLU A 18 10.27 3.75 -9.83
C GLU A 18 8.81 3.95 -9.40
N TYR A 19 8.15 4.94 -9.96
CA TYR A 19 6.71 5.15 -9.81
C TYR A 19 6.14 5.97 -10.96
N LYS A 20 4.83 5.90 -11.15
CA LYS A 20 4.09 6.74 -12.09
C LYS A 20 3.05 7.58 -11.37
N VAL A 21 2.87 8.81 -11.86
CA VAL A 21 1.78 9.69 -11.42
C VAL A 21 0.84 9.93 -12.60
N TYR A 22 -0.46 9.73 -12.37
CA TYR A 22 -1.51 10.01 -13.35
C TYR A 22 -2.39 11.14 -12.79
N GLY A 23 -2.44 12.25 -13.52
CA GLY A 23 -3.09 13.50 -13.07
C GLY A 23 -2.15 14.44 -12.32
N THR A 24 -2.47 15.73 -12.36
CA THR A 24 -1.63 16.81 -11.78
C THR A 24 -2.26 17.47 -10.57
N GLN A 25 -3.53 17.16 -10.28
CA GLN A 25 -4.32 17.74 -9.20
C GLN A 25 -5.35 16.74 -8.68
N GLY A 26 -6.11 17.13 -7.67
CA GLY A 26 -7.11 16.28 -7.03
C GLY A 26 -6.55 15.49 -5.87
N HIS A 27 -7.42 14.70 -5.25
CA HIS A 27 -7.06 13.93 -4.06
C HIS A 27 -6.02 12.85 -4.39
N PRO A 28 -4.90 12.75 -3.66
CA PRO A 28 -3.87 11.77 -3.94
C PRO A 28 -4.31 10.36 -3.55
N VAL A 29 -4.18 9.43 -4.46
CA VAL A 29 -4.46 8.00 -4.27
C VAL A 29 -3.17 7.22 -4.42
N LEU A 30 -2.65 6.69 -3.32
CA LEU A 30 -1.51 5.78 -3.33
C LEU A 30 -1.98 4.40 -3.75
N VAL A 31 -1.37 3.86 -4.79
CA VAL A 31 -1.74 2.58 -5.41
C VAL A 31 -0.61 1.58 -5.27
N PHE A 32 -0.87 0.49 -4.56
CA PHE A 32 0.04 -0.64 -4.49
C PHE A 32 -0.28 -1.67 -5.57
N PRO A 33 0.74 -2.24 -6.24
CA PRO A 33 0.54 -3.31 -7.23
C PRO A 33 0.08 -4.62 -6.56
N SER A 34 -0.38 -5.57 -7.35
CA SER A 34 -0.61 -6.94 -6.93
C SER A 34 0.73 -7.65 -6.59
N GLN A 35 0.69 -8.87 -6.08
CA GLN A 35 1.91 -9.61 -5.74
C GLN A 35 2.90 -9.64 -6.90
N ASP A 36 4.16 -9.30 -6.61
CA ASP A 36 5.27 -9.22 -7.56
C ASP A 36 5.05 -8.21 -8.71
N GLY A 37 3.98 -7.41 -8.62
CA GLY A 37 3.65 -6.38 -9.60
C GLY A 37 4.55 -5.17 -9.51
N ARG A 38 4.48 -4.33 -10.54
CA ARG A 38 5.26 -3.12 -10.71
C ARG A 38 4.36 -1.89 -10.71
N PHE A 39 4.95 -0.74 -10.69
CA PHE A 39 4.28 0.57 -10.72
C PHE A 39 3.32 0.80 -11.90
N TYR A 40 3.33 -0.05 -12.92
CA TYR A 40 2.44 -0.01 -14.08
C TYR A 40 1.32 -1.08 -14.05
N ASP A 41 1.23 -1.87 -12.99
CA ASP A 41 0.29 -2.98 -12.82
C ASP A 41 -1.19 -2.54 -13.08
N TRP A 42 -1.61 -1.44 -12.45
CA TRP A 42 -2.96 -0.90 -12.65
C TRP A 42 -3.22 -0.35 -14.06
N GLU A 43 -2.18 0.10 -14.75
CA GLU A 43 -2.27 0.49 -16.16
C GLU A 43 -2.51 -0.73 -17.03
N ASP A 44 -1.72 -1.79 -16.84
CA ASP A 44 -1.81 -3.04 -17.61
C ASP A 44 -3.15 -3.76 -17.41
N PHE A 45 -3.72 -3.72 -16.20
CA PHE A 45 -5.04 -4.27 -15.91
C PHE A 45 -6.21 -3.34 -16.29
N GLY A 46 -5.95 -2.18 -16.89
CA GLY A 46 -6.96 -1.26 -17.37
C GLY A 46 -7.60 -0.37 -16.29
N MET A 47 -7.22 -0.48 -15.02
CA MET A 47 -7.79 0.31 -13.93
C MET A 47 -7.54 1.81 -14.09
N VAL A 48 -6.37 2.20 -14.59
CA VAL A 48 -6.07 3.61 -14.91
C VAL A 48 -7.04 4.12 -15.98
N GLY A 49 -7.34 3.30 -16.99
CA GLY A 49 -8.31 3.64 -18.04
C GLY A 49 -9.70 3.92 -17.47
N GLU A 50 -10.20 3.07 -16.60
CA GLU A 50 -11.52 3.23 -15.94
C GLU A 50 -11.58 4.48 -15.05
N LEU A 51 -10.46 4.89 -14.46
CA LEU A 51 -10.38 6.06 -13.59
C LEU A 51 -10.05 7.35 -14.35
N THR A 52 -9.77 7.28 -15.64
CA THR A 52 -9.41 8.46 -16.48
C THR A 52 -10.43 9.60 -16.35
N PRO A 53 -11.75 9.40 -16.32
CA PRO A 53 -12.69 10.51 -16.14
C PRO A 53 -12.47 11.29 -14.84
N LEU A 54 -12.23 10.59 -13.73
CA LEU A 54 -11.98 11.23 -12.42
C LEU A 54 -10.62 11.95 -12.39
N ILE A 55 -9.65 11.43 -13.12
CA ILE A 55 -8.31 12.04 -13.21
C ILE A 55 -8.36 13.28 -14.09
N ASP A 56 -9.01 13.20 -15.26
CA ASP A 56 -9.08 14.30 -16.21
C ASP A 56 -9.92 15.49 -15.68
N GLU A 57 -10.96 15.23 -14.88
CA GLU A 57 -11.70 16.29 -14.18
C GLU A 57 -10.97 16.85 -12.95
N GLY A 58 -9.85 16.23 -12.56
CA GLY A 58 -9.03 16.66 -11.43
C GLY A 58 -9.60 16.32 -10.06
N SER A 59 -10.48 15.32 -9.97
CA SER A 59 -11.01 14.81 -8.70
C SER A 59 -9.97 13.99 -7.94
N ILE A 60 -9.18 13.20 -8.64
CA ILE A 60 -8.12 12.37 -8.09
C ILE A 60 -6.83 12.43 -8.93
N ARG A 61 -5.72 12.11 -8.31
CA ARG A 61 -4.46 11.77 -8.99
C ARG A 61 -3.93 10.46 -8.42
N LEU A 62 -3.48 9.54 -9.28
CA LEU A 62 -2.96 8.24 -8.85
C LEU A 62 -1.44 8.31 -8.72
N ILE A 63 -0.90 7.75 -7.66
CA ILE A 63 0.53 7.54 -7.44
C ILE A 63 0.75 6.03 -7.36
N CYS A 64 1.18 5.44 -8.46
CA CYS A 64 1.40 4.00 -8.58
C CYS A 64 2.85 3.68 -8.25
N VAL A 65 3.07 3.06 -7.09
CA VAL A 65 4.41 2.75 -6.54
C VAL A 65 4.88 1.37 -6.95
N ASP A 66 6.20 1.21 -7.04
CA ASP A 66 6.82 -0.09 -7.30
C ASP A 66 6.78 -1.01 -6.07
N GLY A 67 6.49 -2.30 -6.28
CA GLY A 67 6.55 -3.34 -5.27
C GLY A 67 7.94 -3.97 -5.13
N ILE A 68 8.18 -4.66 -4.01
CA ILE A 68 9.38 -5.45 -3.74
C ILE A 68 9.05 -6.84 -3.17
N ASP A 69 7.88 -7.35 -3.46
CA ASP A 69 7.40 -8.60 -2.85
C ASP A 69 8.32 -9.80 -3.12
N THR A 70 8.97 -9.83 -4.28
CA THR A 70 9.97 -10.85 -4.64
C THR A 70 11.16 -10.92 -3.67
N GLU A 71 11.45 -9.83 -2.94
CA GLU A 71 12.50 -9.75 -1.94
C GLU A 71 11.97 -9.93 -0.50
N THR A 72 10.64 -9.98 -0.35
CA THR A 72 9.97 -9.91 0.96
C THR A 72 8.89 -10.99 1.09
N TRP A 73 7.65 -10.65 0.77
CA TRP A 73 6.47 -11.48 1.04
C TRP A 73 6.41 -12.76 0.19
N SER A 74 6.71 -12.67 -1.09
CA SER A 74 6.66 -13.81 -2.02
C SER A 74 7.98 -14.58 -2.14
N GLN A 75 9.07 -14.08 -1.55
CA GLN A 75 10.35 -14.77 -1.56
C GLN A 75 10.22 -16.15 -0.89
N SER A 76 10.57 -17.19 -1.61
CA SER A 76 10.62 -18.55 -1.08
C SER A 76 12.00 -18.87 -0.52
N GLY A 77 12.05 -19.31 0.75
CA GLY A 77 13.30 -19.60 1.44
C GLY A 77 14.09 -18.36 1.86
N GLY A 78 15.30 -18.57 2.38
CA GLY A 78 16.15 -17.51 2.88
C GLY A 78 15.89 -17.17 4.36
N ASP A 79 16.46 -16.04 4.81
CA ASP A 79 16.30 -15.54 6.17
C ASP A 79 15.01 -14.74 6.28
N GLU A 80 14.03 -15.28 7.01
CA GLU A 80 12.71 -14.65 7.21
C GLU A 80 12.81 -13.33 7.96
N HIS A 81 13.78 -13.17 8.85
CA HIS A 81 14.05 -11.91 9.53
C HIS A 81 14.56 -10.85 8.54
N ALA A 82 15.48 -11.21 7.67
CA ALA A 82 15.98 -10.30 6.64
C ALA A 82 14.85 -9.86 5.68
N ARG A 83 13.92 -10.77 5.34
CA ARG A 83 12.76 -10.47 4.50
C ARG A 83 11.85 -9.41 5.13
N ILE A 84 11.52 -9.55 6.41
CA ILE A 84 10.63 -8.57 7.08
C ILE A 84 11.33 -7.25 7.34
N ILE A 85 12.63 -7.24 7.63
CA ILE A 85 13.42 -5.99 7.70
C ILE A 85 13.43 -5.29 6.33
N ARG A 86 13.58 -6.05 5.24
CA ARG A 86 13.54 -5.49 3.88
C ARG A 86 12.19 -4.85 3.58
N HIS A 87 11.09 -5.47 4.05
CA HIS A 87 9.77 -4.87 3.95
C HIS A 87 9.67 -3.55 4.76
N GLU A 88 10.23 -3.49 5.97
CA GLU A 88 10.25 -2.24 6.75
C GLU A 88 11.03 -1.13 6.04
N GLN A 89 12.12 -1.44 5.37
CA GLN A 89 12.84 -0.47 4.54
C GLN A 89 11.94 0.08 3.41
N TRP A 90 11.14 -0.79 2.77
CA TRP A 90 10.18 -0.35 1.75
C TRP A 90 9.04 0.45 2.35
N PHE A 91 8.56 0.08 3.52
CA PHE A 91 7.56 0.85 4.26
C PHE A 91 8.06 2.29 4.51
N HIS A 92 9.29 2.43 4.97
CA HIS A 92 9.93 3.74 5.17
C HIS A 92 10.18 4.48 3.86
N TYR A 93 10.59 3.79 2.79
CA TYR A 93 10.66 4.40 1.48
C TYR A 93 9.34 5.05 1.07
N VAL A 94 8.25 4.33 1.19
CA VAL A 94 6.93 4.84 0.80
C VAL A 94 6.49 5.99 1.69
N THR A 95 6.59 5.85 3.02
CA THR A 95 6.05 6.84 3.96
C THR A 95 6.93 8.07 4.14
N ASP A 96 8.24 7.91 4.11
CA ASP A 96 9.19 8.95 4.52
C ASP A 96 9.96 9.57 3.35
N GLU A 97 9.94 8.93 2.17
CA GLU A 97 10.59 9.45 0.96
C GLU A 97 9.57 9.74 -0.15
N LEU A 98 8.80 8.73 -0.61
CA LEU A 98 7.89 8.90 -1.74
C LEU A 98 6.72 9.84 -1.42
N MET A 99 5.96 9.56 -0.35
CA MET A 99 4.78 10.38 -0.02
C MET A 99 5.12 11.86 0.19
N PRO A 100 6.20 12.24 0.91
CA PRO A 100 6.63 13.63 0.97
C PRO A 100 6.99 14.25 -0.37
N ALA A 101 7.61 13.47 -1.27
CA ALA A 101 8.02 13.95 -2.59
C ALA A 101 6.84 14.23 -3.54
N VAL A 102 5.72 13.49 -3.39
CA VAL A 102 4.55 13.62 -4.27
C VAL A 102 3.42 14.47 -3.69
N ARG A 103 3.53 14.95 -2.44
CA ARG A 103 2.55 15.84 -1.84
C ARG A 103 2.51 17.19 -2.52
N LEU A 104 1.29 17.73 -2.69
CA LEU A 104 1.09 19.11 -3.13
C LEU A 104 1.02 20.10 -1.95
N THR A 105 0.58 19.63 -0.78
CA THR A 105 0.54 20.42 0.47
C THR A 105 1.00 19.60 1.66
N ALA A 106 1.51 20.25 2.70
CA ALA A 106 2.07 19.58 3.89
C ALA A 106 1.04 18.69 4.64
N ASP A 107 -0.22 19.13 4.68
CA ASP A 107 -1.28 18.44 5.42
C ASP A 107 -2.12 17.48 4.58
N GLU A 108 -1.71 17.27 3.32
CA GLU A 108 -2.44 16.41 2.39
C GLU A 108 -2.50 14.97 2.91
N LYS A 109 -3.72 14.43 3.02
CA LYS A 109 -3.95 13.02 3.33
C LYS A 109 -4.12 12.25 2.03
N PHE A 110 -3.81 10.96 2.07
CA PHE A 110 -3.92 10.09 0.92
C PHE A 110 -5.09 9.12 1.09
N TRP A 111 -5.73 8.78 -0.02
CA TRP A 111 -6.39 7.49 -0.13
C TRP A 111 -5.34 6.45 -0.43
N VAL A 112 -5.60 5.22 0.01
CA VAL A 112 -4.70 4.10 -0.28
C VAL A 112 -5.49 2.90 -0.78
N THR A 113 -4.97 2.26 -1.82
CA THR A 113 -5.67 1.17 -2.50
C THR A 113 -4.70 0.17 -3.13
N GLY A 114 -5.24 -0.97 -3.49
CA GLY A 114 -4.56 -2.04 -4.22
C GLY A 114 -5.43 -3.28 -4.29
N CYS A 115 -5.02 -4.23 -5.13
CA CYS A 115 -5.71 -5.50 -5.32
C CYS A 115 -4.82 -6.65 -4.83
N SER A 116 -5.43 -7.70 -4.23
CA SER A 116 -4.70 -8.88 -3.74
C SER A 116 -3.61 -8.49 -2.73
N MET A 117 -2.34 -8.75 -3.01
CA MET A 117 -1.22 -8.29 -2.17
C MET A 117 -1.18 -6.76 -2.04
N GLY A 118 -1.54 -6.03 -3.10
CA GLY A 118 -1.70 -4.57 -3.02
C GLY A 118 -2.79 -4.15 -2.03
N GLY A 119 -3.88 -4.91 -1.92
CA GLY A 119 -4.92 -4.71 -0.91
C GLY A 119 -4.42 -4.97 0.51
N TYR A 120 -3.54 -5.97 0.69
CA TYR A 120 -2.82 -6.21 1.94
C TYR A 120 -1.96 -5.01 2.32
N HIS A 121 -1.10 -4.56 1.41
CA HIS A 121 -0.24 -3.40 1.64
C HIS A 121 -1.04 -2.15 1.97
N ALA A 122 -2.11 -1.88 1.21
CA ALA A 122 -2.99 -0.75 1.48
C ALA A 122 -3.54 -0.77 2.91
N ALA A 123 -4.04 -1.92 3.37
CA ALA A 123 -4.53 -2.07 4.73
C ALA A 123 -3.42 -1.93 5.78
N ASN A 124 -2.26 -2.56 5.54
CA ASN A 124 -1.11 -2.47 6.44
C ASN A 124 -0.64 -1.03 6.64
N PHE A 125 -0.43 -0.30 5.56
CA PHE A 125 -0.02 1.11 5.61
C PHE A 125 -1.08 2.00 6.27
N PHE A 126 -2.35 1.82 5.91
CA PHE A 126 -3.44 2.59 6.48
C PHE A 126 -3.55 2.44 8.00
N PHE A 127 -3.54 1.21 8.49
CA PHE A 127 -3.71 0.95 9.92
C PHE A 127 -2.47 1.28 10.75
N ARG A 128 -1.28 1.19 10.17
CA ARG A 128 -0.03 1.59 10.85
C ARG A 128 0.18 3.10 10.87
N ARG A 129 -0.26 3.82 9.82
CA ARG A 129 -0.06 5.27 9.67
C ARG A 129 -1.37 6.03 9.43
N PRO A 130 -2.34 5.96 10.37
CA PRO A 130 -3.62 6.67 10.23
C PRO A 130 -3.47 8.20 10.23
N ASP A 131 -2.28 8.70 10.52
CA ASP A 131 -1.89 10.10 10.36
C ASP A 131 -1.68 10.50 8.89
N LEU A 132 -1.33 9.58 8.01
CA LEU A 132 -1.07 9.82 6.58
C LEU A 132 -2.29 9.60 5.70
N PHE A 133 -3.22 8.73 6.11
CA PHE A 133 -4.33 8.29 5.28
C PHE A 133 -5.68 8.67 5.86
N ASP A 134 -6.65 8.95 5.00
CA ASP A 134 -8.04 9.18 5.38
C ASP A 134 -9.03 8.17 4.79
N THR A 135 -8.65 7.46 3.74
CA THR A 135 -9.48 6.43 3.10
C THR A 135 -8.65 5.20 2.73
N LEU A 136 -9.16 4.04 3.09
CA LEU A 136 -8.71 2.73 2.64
C LEU A 136 -9.74 2.15 1.67
N LEU A 137 -9.30 1.73 0.49
CA LEU A 137 -10.05 0.89 -0.43
C LEU A 137 -9.20 -0.35 -0.74
N SER A 138 -9.47 -1.46 -0.08
CA SER A 138 -8.74 -2.72 -0.31
C SER A 138 -9.58 -3.68 -1.11
N LEU A 139 -9.04 -4.17 -2.22
CA LEU A 139 -9.71 -5.05 -3.17
C LEU A 139 -9.13 -6.46 -3.02
N SER A 140 -9.94 -7.42 -2.59
CA SER A 140 -9.57 -8.85 -2.45
C SER A 140 -8.25 -9.08 -1.71
N GLY A 141 -8.02 -8.31 -0.64
CA GLY A 141 -6.79 -8.37 0.15
C GLY A 141 -6.77 -9.52 1.13
N LEU A 142 -5.58 -10.03 1.40
CA LEU A 142 -5.26 -10.92 2.51
C LEU A 142 -4.71 -10.07 3.67
N TYR A 143 -5.14 -10.29 4.91
CA TYR A 143 -4.79 -9.34 5.99
C TYR A 143 -3.96 -9.94 7.12
N GLY A 144 -3.53 -11.20 6.99
CA GLY A 144 -2.71 -11.92 7.96
C GLY A 144 -1.36 -12.33 7.40
N ALA A 145 -0.28 -12.07 8.12
CA ALA A 145 1.08 -12.41 7.71
C ALA A 145 1.37 -13.92 7.74
N GLY A 146 0.59 -14.70 8.48
CA GLY A 146 0.84 -16.14 8.66
C GLY A 146 0.81 -16.98 7.38
N PHE A 147 0.21 -16.47 6.30
CA PHE A 147 0.28 -17.12 4.99
C PHE A 147 1.70 -17.10 4.41
N PHE A 148 2.44 -16.01 4.63
CA PHE A 148 3.78 -15.78 4.08
C PHE A 148 4.89 -16.20 5.04
N PHE A 149 4.60 -16.28 6.34
CA PHE A 149 5.52 -16.62 7.43
C PHE A 149 4.88 -17.65 8.37
N PRO A 150 4.57 -18.87 7.88
CA PRO A 150 3.73 -19.83 8.64
C PRO A 150 4.38 -20.37 9.91
N ASN A 151 5.71 -20.39 9.99
CA ASN A 151 6.46 -20.97 11.09
C ASN A 151 7.45 -19.99 11.75
N TYR A 152 7.36 -18.74 11.39
CA TYR A 152 8.26 -17.70 11.90
C TYR A 152 7.49 -16.65 12.69
N HIS A 153 7.98 -16.35 13.89
CA HIS A 153 7.39 -15.36 14.79
C HIS A 153 8.40 -14.26 15.09
N ASP A 154 8.06 -13.05 14.73
CA ASP A 154 8.88 -11.85 14.93
C ASP A 154 7.96 -10.66 15.23
N PRO A 155 8.33 -9.74 16.14
CA PRO A 155 7.54 -8.54 16.38
C PRO A 155 7.21 -7.74 15.13
N LEU A 156 8.15 -7.65 14.17
CA LEU A 156 7.91 -6.94 12.90
C LEU A 156 6.85 -7.64 12.04
N ILE A 157 6.76 -8.98 12.10
CA ILE A 157 5.69 -9.72 11.40
C ILE A 157 4.33 -9.41 12.03
N TYR A 158 4.26 -9.38 13.36
CA TYR A 158 3.04 -8.96 14.05
C TYR A 158 2.63 -7.53 13.68
N ASP A 159 3.58 -6.59 13.68
CA ASP A 159 3.34 -5.19 13.33
C ASP A 159 2.90 -5.00 11.87
N ASN A 160 3.24 -5.96 11.00
CA ASN A 160 2.85 -5.99 9.60
C ASN A 160 1.66 -6.91 9.30
N SER A 161 0.97 -7.42 10.31
CA SER A 161 -0.20 -8.29 10.16
C SER A 161 -1.46 -7.57 10.69
N PRO A 162 -2.20 -6.85 9.83
CA PRO A 162 -3.42 -6.13 10.24
C PRO A 162 -4.41 -6.99 11.02
N LEU A 163 -4.59 -8.24 10.61
CA LEU A 163 -5.49 -9.17 11.31
C LEU A 163 -5.05 -9.42 12.76
N ASP A 164 -3.74 -9.52 13.00
CA ASP A 164 -3.20 -9.86 14.31
C ASP A 164 -3.13 -8.63 15.22
N PHE A 165 -2.51 -7.54 14.77
CA PHE A 165 -2.36 -6.37 15.63
C PHE A 165 -3.68 -5.65 15.91
N LEU A 166 -4.65 -5.63 14.97
CA LEU A 166 -5.98 -5.06 15.24
C LEU A 166 -6.77 -5.91 16.23
N ARG A 167 -6.64 -7.25 16.18
CA ARG A 167 -7.25 -8.15 17.15
C ARG A 167 -6.68 -7.94 18.56
N GLY A 168 -5.38 -7.70 18.65
CA GLY A 168 -4.67 -7.42 19.90
C GLY A 168 -4.79 -5.99 20.41
N MET A 169 -5.31 -5.07 19.60
CA MET A 169 -5.34 -3.63 19.91
C MET A 169 -6.38 -3.33 21.01
N PRO A 170 -6.02 -2.63 22.10
CA PRO A 170 -6.97 -2.21 23.13
C PRO A 170 -8.09 -1.34 22.55
N LYS A 171 -9.32 -1.49 23.07
CA LYS A 171 -10.50 -0.75 22.60
C LYS A 171 -10.37 0.77 22.79
N ASP A 172 -9.57 1.20 23.75
CA ASP A 172 -9.26 2.59 24.08
C ASP A 172 -7.98 3.10 23.40
N HIS A 173 -7.34 2.31 22.55
CA HIS A 173 -6.16 2.75 21.80
C HIS A 173 -6.48 4.00 21.00
N PRO A 174 -5.60 5.04 21.00
CA PRO A 174 -5.86 6.32 20.30
C PRO A 174 -6.24 6.15 18.82
N TYR A 175 -5.67 5.17 18.12
CA TYR A 175 -5.96 4.90 16.72
C TYR A 175 -7.41 4.44 16.48
N MET A 176 -8.05 3.78 17.46
CA MET A 176 -9.45 3.34 17.32
C MET A 176 -10.40 4.53 17.07
N GLN A 177 -10.15 5.68 17.71
CA GLN A 177 -10.94 6.88 17.45
C GLN A 177 -10.63 7.47 16.07
N THR A 178 -9.39 7.38 15.62
CA THR A 178 -8.98 7.83 14.28
C THR A 178 -9.66 6.97 13.22
N TYR A 179 -9.58 5.63 13.33
CA TYR A 179 -10.21 4.71 12.37
C TYR A 179 -11.72 4.94 12.24
N ARG A 180 -12.44 5.20 13.34
CA ARG A 180 -13.89 5.49 13.32
C ARG A 180 -14.27 6.75 12.52
N ARG A 181 -13.31 7.64 12.29
CA ARG A 181 -13.50 8.88 11.51
C ARG A 181 -13.00 8.75 10.08
N ARG A 182 -12.44 7.59 9.72
CA ARG A 182 -11.90 7.33 8.39
C ARG A 182 -12.89 6.52 7.56
N ARG A 183 -12.70 6.55 6.25
CA ARG A 183 -13.44 5.68 5.35
C ARG A 183 -12.62 4.39 5.13
N ILE A 184 -13.21 3.25 5.46
CA ILE A 184 -12.60 1.94 5.29
C ILE A 184 -13.56 1.10 4.46
N VAL A 185 -13.11 0.70 3.28
CA VAL A 185 -13.87 -0.12 2.34
C VAL A 185 -13.04 -1.35 2.01
N LEU A 186 -13.54 -2.52 2.36
CA LEU A 186 -12.97 -3.81 2.02
C LEU A 186 -13.92 -4.48 1.02
N CYS A 187 -13.44 -4.68 -0.20
CA CYS A 187 -14.18 -5.36 -1.25
C CYS A 187 -13.58 -6.74 -1.46
N VAL A 188 -14.45 -7.72 -1.69
CA VAL A 188 -14.10 -9.07 -2.07
C VAL A 188 -14.99 -9.50 -3.22
N GLY A 189 -14.45 -10.19 -4.20
CA GLY A 189 -15.24 -10.80 -5.28
C GLY A 189 -16.03 -12.00 -4.78
N GLN A 190 -16.82 -12.57 -5.68
CA GLN A 190 -17.56 -13.82 -5.45
C GLN A 190 -17.10 -14.91 -6.43
N GLY A 191 -15.85 -14.82 -6.87
CA GLY A 191 -15.23 -15.75 -7.79
C GLY A 191 -14.64 -16.99 -7.11
N ALA A 192 -14.05 -17.87 -7.90
CA ALA A 192 -13.50 -19.16 -7.44
C ALA A 192 -12.33 -19.04 -6.43
N TRP A 193 -11.70 -17.89 -6.35
CA TRP A 193 -10.55 -17.62 -5.47
C TRP A 193 -10.90 -16.97 -4.13
N GLU A 194 -12.17 -16.58 -3.95
CA GLU A 194 -12.60 -15.72 -2.85
C GLU A 194 -13.79 -16.32 -2.07
N GLY A 195 -13.98 -17.64 -2.20
CA GLY A 195 -15.04 -18.39 -1.53
C GLY A 195 -14.66 -18.96 -0.18
#